data_b98cea3ea01b6b0858839cb5d0f7e53b
#
_entry.id   b98cea3ea01b6b0858839cb5d0f7e53b
#
_cell.length_a   1.000
_cell.length_b   1.000
_cell.length_c   1.000
_cell.angle_alpha   90.00
_cell.angle_beta   90.00
_cell.angle_gamma   90.00
#
_symmetry.space_group_name_H-M   'P 1'
#
loop_
_entity.id
_entity.type
_entity.pdbx_description
1 polymer ?
#
loop_
_entity_poly.entity_id
_entity_poly.type
_entity_poly.pdbx_seq_one_letter_code
_entity_poly.pdbx_strand_id
1 'polypeptide(L)'
;MKNTTFVSAGAGSGKTYMSIALAVRSLKNKEIRKIILSRPAVEAGEKLGFLPGDMRDKIDPYLQPLYDALEDMIPAQKLREMMEQNIIQIAPLAFMRGRTLNDAVVILDEAQNTTSAQIKMFLTRMGNNTKMIITGDCSQVDLPRGVRSGLSEALEILDGVKGIGFIHMDKKDIVRHKLVSRIVDAYDKHSKQLDQQKDEKQKANT
;
A
#
# COMPACT_ATOMS: atom_id res chain seq x y z
N MET A 1 6.01 22.69 0.14
CA MET A 1 5.98 21.34 0.73
C MET A 1 5.12 20.46 -0.15
N LYS A 2 5.50 19.19 -0.41
CA LYS A 2 4.69 18.30 -1.25
C LYS A 2 3.54 17.73 -0.41
N ASN A 3 2.33 17.78 -0.93
CA ASN A 3 1.13 17.32 -0.21
C ASN A 3 0.82 15.84 -0.47
N THR A 4 1.32 15.30 -1.58
CA THR A 4 1.19 13.88 -1.93
C THR A 4 2.56 13.32 -2.25
N THR A 5 2.87 12.13 -1.72
CA THR A 5 4.12 11.43 -1.99
C THR A 5 3.81 9.99 -2.36
N PHE A 6 4.26 9.58 -3.53
CA PHE A 6 4.27 8.19 -3.97
C PHE A 6 5.59 7.54 -3.57
N VAL A 7 5.51 6.35 -2.98
CA VAL A 7 6.67 5.56 -2.56
C VAL A 7 6.58 4.20 -3.26
N SER A 8 7.34 4.03 -4.32
CA SER A 8 7.42 2.77 -5.06
C SER A 8 8.64 1.99 -4.60
N ALA A 9 8.44 0.77 -4.14
CA ALA A 9 9.50 -0.07 -3.60
C ALA A 9 9.12 -1.54 -3.59
N GLY A 10 10.11 -2.40 -3.72
CA GLY A 10 9.93 -3.84 -3.55
C GLY A 10 9.52 -4.25 -2.13
N ALA A 11 9.00 -5.47 -1.99
CA ALA A 11 8.65 -6.03 -0.69
C ALA A 11 9.86 -6.10 0.25
N GLY A 12 9.67 -5.77 1.53
CA GLY A 12 10.73 -5.74 2.54
C GLY A 12 11.59 -4.48 2.57
N SER A 13 11.26 -3.44 1.79
CA SER A 13 11.92 -2.14 1.83
C SER A 13 11.52 -1.28 3.04
N GLY A 14 10.51 -1.70 3.81
CA GLY A 14 9.98 -0.93 4.94
C GLY A 14 9.11 0.27 4.54
N LYS A 15 8.69 0.39 3.28
CA LYS A 15 7.90 1.53 2.78
C LYS A 15 6.66 1.84 3.62
N THR A 16 5.88 0.81 3.98
CA THR A 16 4.68 0.94 4.80
C THR A 16 5.03 1.36 6.22
N TYR A 17 6.00 0.68 6.84
CA TYR A 17 6.47 0.97 8.19
C TYR A 17 6.99 2.41 8.33
N MET A 18 7.86 2.85 7.40
CA MET A 18 8.39 4.22 7.38
C MET A 18 7.30 5.27 7.19
N SER A 19 6.31 4.99 6.35
CA SER A 19 5.17 5.88 6.13
C SER A 19 4.34 6.06 7.39
N ILE A 20 4.08 4.97 8.12
CA ILE A 20 3.38 4.98 9.40
C ILE A 20 4.21 5.72 10.47
N ALA A 21 5.52 5.49 10.54
CA ALA A 21 6.41 6.18 11.48
C ALA A 21 6.39 7.71 11.28
N LEU A 22 6.40 8.16 10.02
CA LEU A 22 6.29 9.58 9.68
C LEU A 22 4.92 10.15 10.12
N ALA A 23 3.83 9.41 9.90
CA ALA A 23 2.50 9.81 10.33
C ALA A 23 2.39 9.91 11.86
N VAL A 24 2.89 8.91 12.58
CA VAL A 24 2.91 8.89 14.05
C VAL A 24 3.75 10.06 14.61
N ARG A 25 4.89 10.36 13.98
CA ARG A 25 5.70 11.54 14.34
C ARG A 25 4.93 12.83 14.15
N SER A 26 4.28 13.02 13.00
CA SER A 26 3.49 14.23 12.73
C SER A 26 2.32 14.38 13.68
N LEU A 27 1.68 13.27 14.09
CA LEU A 27 0.62 13.29 15.11
C LEU A 27 1.16 13.68 16.49
N LYS A 28 2.30 13.09 16.92
CA LYS A 28 2.98 13.43 18.18
C LYS A 28 3.39 14.90 18.23
N ASN A 29 3.85 15.45 17.12
CA ASN A 29 4.22 16.86 16.97
C ASN A 29 3.02 17.81 16.84
N LYS A 30 1.79 17.29 16.85
CA LYS A 30 0.54 18.07 16.68
C LYS A 30 0.47 18.82 15.33
N GLU A 31 1.21 18.36 14.31
CA GLU A 31 1.15 18.91 12.95
C GLU A 31 -0.15 18.51 12.24
N ILE A 32 -0.72 17.37 12.66
CA ILE A 32 -1.99 16.81 12.19
C ILE A 32 -2.83 16.36 13.37
N ARG A 33 -4.11 16.10 13.12
CA ARG A 33 -5.06 15.60 14.14
C ARG A 33 -5.40 14.13 13.97
N LYS A 34 -5.19 13.56 12.77
CA LYS A 34 -5.63 12.20 12.43
C LYS A 34 -4.60 11.46 11.59
N ILE A 35 -4.55 10.15 11.78
CA ILE A 35 -3.91 9.21 10.86
C ILE A 35 -5.00 8.33 10.28
N ILE A 36 -5.01 8.19 8.96
CA ILE A 36 -5.96 7.34 8.25
C ILE A 36 -5.16 6.38 7.39
N LEU A 37 -5.29 5.09 7.67
CA LEU A 37 -4.63 4.01 6.95
C LEU A 37 -5.67 3.28 6.10
N SER A 38 -5.34 3.06 4.85
CA SER A 38 -6.22 2.40 3.90
C SER A 38 -5.45 1.39 3.06
N ARG A 39 -6.14 0.33 2.69
CA ARG A 39 -5.62 -0.71 1.79
C ARG A 39 -6.74 -1.15 0.84
N PRO A 40 -6.46 -1.43 -0.44
CA PRO A 40 -7.45 -2.06 -1.30
C PRO A 40 -7.73 -3.47 -0.79
N ALA A 41 -9.00 -3.85 -0.74
CA ALA A 41 -9.38 -5.24 -0.51
C ALA A 41 -9.18 -5.99 -1.84
N VAL A 42 -8.16 -6.83 -1.92
CA VAL A 42 -7.87 -7.68 -3.08
C VAL A 42 -8.06 -9.11 -2.65
N GLU A 43 -8.84 -9.85 -3.40
CA GLU A 43 -8.99 -11.30 -3.22
C GLU A 43 -7.72 -11.98 -3.74
N ALA A 44 -6.72 -12.17 -2.88
CA ALA A 44 -5.50 -12.91 -3.21
C ALA A 44 -5.77 -14.41 -3.30
N GLY A 45 -6.49 -14.83 -4.35
CA GLY A 45 -6.79 -16.25 -4.62
C GLY A 45 -7.91 -16.86 -3.80
N GLU A 46 -8.26 -16.33 -2.64
CA GLU A 46 -9.41 -16.73 -1.83
C GLU A 46 -10.53 -15.70 -1.97
N LYS A 47 -11.68 -16.14 -2.47
CA LYS A 47 -12.83 -15.25 -2.60
C LYS A 47 -13.34 -14.87 -1.21
N LEU A 48 -13.32 -13.58 -0.87
CA LEU A 48 -13.85 -13.02 0.39
C LEU A 48 -15.26 -13.55 0.73
N GLY A 49 -16.05 -13.90 -0.29
CA GLY A 49 -17.38 -14.47 -0.13
C GLY A 49 -17.43 -15.83 0.59
N PHE A 50 -16.33 -16.61 0.62
CA PHE A 50 -16.28 -17.91 1.27
C PHE A 50 -15.78 -17.88 2.72
N LEU A 51 -15.26 -16.76 3.21
CA LEU A 51 -14.85 -16.65 4.60
C LEU A 51 -16.09 -16.47 5.51
N PRO A 52 -16.17 -17.19 6.65
CA PRO A 52 -17.22 -16.99 7.62
C PRO A 52 -17.07 -15.62 8.32
N GLY A 53 -18.19 -15.04 8.77
CA GLY A 53 -18.20 -13.76 9.48
C GLY A 53 -18.80 -12.61 8.67
N ASP A 54 -18.89 -11.44 9.27
CA ASP A 54 -19.37 -10.24 8.61
C ASP A 54 -18.28 -9.63 7.71
N MET A 55 -18.61 -8.52 7.03
CA MET A 55 -17.68 -7.87 6.11
C MET A 55 -16.40 -7.38 6.81
N ARG A 56 -16.49 -6.99 8.09
CA ARG A 56 -15.31 -6.53 8.87
C ARG A 56 -14.40 -7.70 9.19
N ASP A 57 -14.94 -8.80 9.70
CA ASP A 57 -14.19 -10.01 10.03
C ASP A 57 -13.38 -10.54 8.82
N LYS A 58 -13.95 -10.39 7.62
CA LYS A 58 -13.31 -10.81 6.36
C LYS A 58 -12.18 -9.90 5.90
N ILE A 59 -12.24 -8.62 6.24
CA ILE A 59 -11.27 -7.62 5.79
C ILE A 59 -10.14 -7.42 6.81
N ASP A 60 -10.38 -7.63 8.09
CA ASP A 60 -9.41 -7.44 9.18
C ASP A 60 -8.07 -8.15 8.95
N PRO A 61 -8.00 -9.40 8.45
CA PRO A 61 -6.71 -10.03 8.16
C PRO A 61 -5.84 -9.27 7.16
N TYR A 62 -6.45 -8.61 6.19
CA TYR A 62 -5.72 -7.79 5.20
C TYR A 62 -5.18 -6.48 5.78
N LEU A 63 -5.76 -6.03 6.88
CA LEU A 63 -5.35 -4.80 7.57
C LEU A 63 -4.35 -5.08 8.71
N GLN A 64 -4.18 -6.35 9.11
CA GLN A 64 -3.30 -6.75 10.22
C GLN A 64 -1.88 -6.16 10.13
N PRO A 65 -1.19 -6.13 8.97
CA PRO A 65 0.14 -5.54 8.90
C PRO A 65 0.19 -4.04 9.24
N LEU A 66 -0.92 -3.34 9.10
CA LEU A 66 -1.03 -1.92 9.49
C LEU A 66 -1.19 -1.78 11.01
N TYR A 67 -1.95 -2.70 11.65
CA TYR A 67 -2.05 -2.78 13.09
C TYR A 67 -0.70 -3.09 13.72
N ASP A 68 -0.02 -4.13 13.23
CA ASP A 68 1.29 -4.55 13.73
C ASP A 68 2.30 -3.39 13.71
N ALA A 69 2.36 -2.66 12.60
CA ALA A 69 3.25 -1.50 12.48
C ALA A 69 2.89 -0.36 13.45
N LEU A 70 1.62 -0.15 13.76
CA LEU A 70 1.19 0.84 14.75
C LEU A 70 1.54 0.40 16.17
N GLU A 71 1.35 -0.88 16.49
CA GLU A 71 1.65 -1.45 17.81
C GLU A 71 3.13 -1.38 18.17
N ASP A 72 4.02 -1.50 17.17
CA ASP A 72 5.46 -1.28 17.37
C ASP A 72 5.81 0.17 17.75
N MET A 73 4.95 1.14 17.43
CA MET A 73 5.24 2.57 17.58
C MET A 73 4.44 3.24 18.69
N ILE A 74 3.33 2.65 19.09
CA ILE A 74 2.37 3.22 20.06
C ILE A 74 1.99 2.12 21.05
N PRO A 75 2.09 2.38 22.38
CA PRO A 75 1.65 1.41 23.37
C PRO A 75 0.20 0.94 23.13
N ALA A 76 -0.05 -0.35 23.23
CA ALA A 76 -1.32 -0.98 22.83
C ALA A 76 -2.57 -0.34 23.46
N GLN A 77 -2.50 0.03 24.76
CA GLN A 77 -3.62 0.72 25.42
C GLN A 77 -3.90 2.07 24.75
N LYS A 78 -2.84 2.87 24.51
CA LYS A 78 -2.98 4.19 23.89
C LYS A 78 -3.46 4.09 22.45
N LEU A 79 -3.02 3.08 21.71
CA LEU A 79 -3.49 2.83 20.35
C LEU A 79 -5.00 2.56 20.33
N ARG A 80 -5.50 1.71 21.22
CA ARG A 80 -6.94 1.45 21.36
C ARG A 80 -7.73 2.72 21.65
N GLU A 81 -7.30 3.52 22.63
CA GLU A 81 -7.94 4.81 22.95
C GLU A 81 -7.98 5.75 21.74
N MET A 82 -6.87 5.83 20.97
CA MET A 82 -6.80 6.67 19.77
C MET A 82 -7.70 6.18 18.65
N MET A 83 -7.89 4.87 18.52
CA MET A 83 -8.81 4.28 17.54
C MET A 83 -10.28 4.50 17.93
N GLU A 84 -10.63 4.32 19.20
CA GLU A 84 -11.98 4.60 19.74
C GLU A 84 -12.36 6.07 19.54
N GLN A 85 -11.41 6.98 19.72
CA GLN A 85 -11.58 8.41 19.50
C GLN A 85 -11.51 8.81 18.01
N ASN A 86 -11.33 7.87 17.09
CA ASN A 86 -11.16 8.12 15.67
C ASN A 86 -9.96 9.06 15.32
N ILE A 87 -8.95 9.12 16.19
CA ILE A 87 -7.68 9.79 15.92
C ILE A 87 -6.85 8.94 14.95
N ILE A 88 -6.85 7.62 15.13
CA ILE A 88 -6.27 6.66 14.19
C ILE A 88 -7.42 5.83 13.62
N GLN A 89 -7.49 5.77 12.30
CA GLN A 89 -8.51 5.01 11.56
C GLN A 89 -7.82 4.05 10.60
N ILE A 90 -8.25 2.80 10.60
CA ILE A 90 -7.87 1.81 9.58
C ILE A 90 -9.14 1.38 8.88
N ALA A 91 -9.17 1.50 7.56
CA ALA A 91 -10.36 1.18 6.78
C ALA A 91 -10.02 0.78 5.35
N PRO A 92 -10.80 -0.14 4.76
CA PRO A 92 -10.69 -0.46 3.35
C PRO A 92 -10.87 0.76 2.46
N LEU A 93 -10.21 0.76 1.30
CA LEU A 93 -10.27 1.86 0.35
C LEU A 93 -11.70 2.27 -0.05
N ALA A 94 -12.61 1.31 -0.14
CA ALA A 94 -14.01 1.58 -0.49
C ALA A 94 -14.71 2.55 0.47
N PHE A 95 -14.32 2.56 1.75
CA PHE A 95 -14.89 3.45 2.77
C PHE A 95 -14.37 4.90 2.71
N MET A 96 -13.46 5.20 1.79
CA MET A 96 -12.96 6.57 1.56
C MET A 96 -13.89 7.38 0.64
N ARG A 97 -14.79 6.71 -0.09
CA ARG A 97 -15.71 7.39 -1.02
C ARG A 97 -16.61 8.39 -0.29
N GLY A 98 -16.78 9.59 -0.87
CA GLY A 98 -17.63 10.66 -0.33
C GLY A 98 -17.07 11.41 0.89
N ARG A 99 -15.88 11.04 1.37
CA ARG A 99 -15.23 11.72 2.49
C ARG A 99 -14.40 12.90 2.00
N THR A 100 -14.22 13.91 2.85
CA THR A 100 -13.16 14.92 2.74
C THR A 100 -12.27 14.78 3.97
N LEU A 101 -10.99 14.55 3.74
CA LEU A 101 -10.03 14.22 4.80
C LEU A 101 -9.22 15.47 5.12
N ASN A 102 -9.41 16.03 6.31
CA ASN A 102 -8.75 17.25 6.76
C ASN A 102 -7.84 16.95 7.97
N ASP A 103 -6.80 17.77 8.13
CA ASP A 103 -5.85 17.73 9.27
C ASP A 103 -5.28 16.32 9.50
N ALA A 104 -4.90 15.63 8.42
CA ALA A 104 -4.55 14.23 8.48
C ALA A 104 -3.30 13.88 7.67
N VAL A 105 -2.62 12.81 8.10
CA VAL A 105 -1.80 11.99 7.21
C VAL A 105 -2.65 10.79 6.80
N VAL A 106 -2.80 10.61 5.49
CA VAL A 106 -3.59 9.53 4.90
C VAL A 106 -2.66 8.63 4.10
N ILE A 107 -2.63 7.33 4.44
CA ILE A 107 -1.75 6.35 3.79
C ILE A 107 -2.62 5.36 3.01
N LEU A 108 -2.33 5.19 1.74
CA LEU A 108 -2.84 4.10 0.91
C LEU A 108 -1.71 3.10 0.70
N ASP A 109 -1.81 1.95 1.35
CA ASP A 109 -0.85 0.86 1.22
C ASP A 109 -1.29 -0.17 0.17
N GLU A 110 -0.34 -0.88 -0.43
CA GLU A 110 -0.57 -1.84 -1.52
C GLU A 110 -1.34 -1.23 -2.71
N ALA A 111 -1.03 0.02 -3.04
CA ALA A 111 -1.75 0.79 -4.06
C ALA A 111 -1.63 0.22 -5.47
N GLN A 112 -0.65 -0.66 -5.76
CA GLN A 112 -0.56 -1.37 -7.04
C GLN A 112 -1.82 -2.22 -7.31
N ASN A 113 -2.53 -2.60 -6.26
CA ASN A 113 -3.75 -3.38 -6.33
C ASN A 113 -5.03 -2.52 -6.41
N THR A 114 -4.88 -1.25 -6.82
CA THR A 114 -6.02 -0.38 -7.14
C THR A 114 -6.21 -0.26 -8.64
N THR A 115 -7.44 -0.01 -9.06
CA THR A 115 -7.74 0.47 -10.41
C THR A 115 -7.49 1.98 -10.52
N SER A 116 -7.38 2.50 -11.76
CA SER A 116 -7.26 3.94 -12.02
C SER A 116 -8.39 4.76 -11.38
N ALA A 117 -9.63 4.28 -11.46
CA ALA A 117 -10.79 4.92 -10.84
C ALA A 117 -10.68 4.96 -9.31
N GLN A 118 -10.16 3.90 -8.68
CA GLN A 118 -9.99 3.81 -7.22
C GLN A 118 -8.91 4.76 -6.71
N ILE A 119 -7.75 4.80 -7.36
CA ILE A 119 -6.67 5.69 -6.93
C ILE A 119 -7.05 7.16 -7.15
N LYS A 120 -7.69 7.49 -8.27
CA LYS A 120 -8.24 8.82 -8.53
C LYS A 120 -9.27 9.21 -7.46
N MET A 121 -10.21 8.31 -7.14
CA MET A 121 -11.18 8.52 -6.08
C MET A 121 -10.49 8.83 -4.76
N PHE A 122 -9.46 8.08 -4.38
CA PHE A 122 -8.72 8.27 -3.13
C PHE A 122 -7.99 9.62 -3.10
N LEU A 123 -7.22 9.95 -4.12
CA LEU A 123 -6.45 11.20 -4.19
C LEU A 123 -7.34 12.44 -4.11
N THR A 124 -8.54 12.37 -4.65
CA THR A 124 -9.51 13.46 -4.61
C THR A 124 -10.24 13.60 -3.25
N ARG A 125 -9.88 12.81 -2.24
CA ARG A 125 -10.37 12.97 -0.84
C ARG A 125 -9.54 13.97 -0.05
N MET A 126 -8.44 14.45 -0.59
CA MET A 126 -7.56 15.41 0.08
C MET A 126 -8.32 16.68 0.45
N GLY A 127 -8.29 17.02 1.72
CA GLY A 127 -8.80 18.25 2.28
C GLY A 127 -7.68 19.17 2.80
N ASN A 128 -8.06 20.15 3.61
CA ASN A 128 -7.13 21.11 4.17
C ASN A 128 -6.13 20.44 5.13
N ASN A 129 -4.88 20.91 5.12
CA ASN A 129 -3.79 20.41 5.98
C ASN A 129 -3.63 18.88 5.94
N THR A 130 -3.81 18.28 4.75
CA THR A 130 -3.70 16.84 4.57
C THR A 130 -2.49 16.50 3.74
N LYS A 131 -1.77 15.47 4.17
CA LYS A 131 -0.68 14.82 3.42
C LYS A 131 -1.11 13.41 3.07
N MET A 132 -0.92 13.03 1.81
CA MET A 132 -1.17 11.67 1.34
C MET A 132 0.15 10.96 1.04
N ILE A 133 0.25 9.71 1.49
CA ILE A 133 1.37 8.83 1.18
C ILE A 133 0.81 7.59 0.50
N ILE A 134 1.26 7.32 -0.70
CA ILE A 134 0.83 6.18 -1.49
C ILE A 134 2.00 5.21 -1.61
N THR A 135 1.88 4.04 -1.03
CA THR A 135 2.91 3.00 -1.07
C THR A 135 2.48 1.84 -1.94
N GLY A 136 3.43 1.24 -2.65
CA GLY A 136 3.14 0.08 -3.48
C GLY A 136 4.37 -0.54 -4.13
N ASP A 137 4.18 -1.71 -4.71
CA ASP A 137 5.16 -2.46 -5.47
C ASP A 137 4.59 -2.81 -6.85
N CYS A 138 4.99 -2.08 -7.89
CA CYS A 138 4.50 -2.29 -9.24
C CYS A 138 4.86 -3.67 -9.83
N SER A 139 5.74 -4.43 -9.19
CA SER A 139 6.08 -5.80 -9.59
C SER A 139 5.12 -6.87 -9.02
N GLN A 140 4.33 -6.50 -8.00
CA GLN A 140 3.43 -7.41 -7.27
C GLN A 140 1.97 -6.99 -7.44
N VAL A 141 1.48 -7.09 -8.67
CA VAL A 141 0.10 -6.72 -9.00
C VAL A 141 -0.79 -7.96 -8.98
N ASP A 142 -1.76 -7.99 -8.05
CA ASP A 142 -2.71 -9.08 -7.85
C ASP A 142 -4.09 -8.80 -8.49
N LEU A 143 -4.17 -7.80 -9.36
CA LEU A 143 -5.40 -7.47 -10.10
C LEU A 143 -5.74 -8.56 -11.14
N PRO A 144 -7.03 -8.71 -11.48
CA PRO A 144 -7.45 -9.63 -12.53
C PRO A 144 -6.73 -9.37 -13.86
N ARG A 145 -6.56 -10.41 -14.68
CA ARG A 145 -5.92 -10.30 -16.00
C ARG A 145 -6.59 -9.22 -16.85
N GLY A 146 -5.79 -8.36 -17.46
CA GLY A 146 -6.26 -7.26 -18.31
C GLY A 146 -6.64 -5.98 -17.55
N VAL A 147 -6.61 -5.98 -16.23
CA VAL A 147 -6.81 -4.77 -15.43
C VAL A 147 -5.46 -4.11 -15.15
N ARG A 148 -5.29 -2.88 -15.62
CA ARG A 148 -4.07 -2.10 -15.37
C ARG A 148 -4.05 -1.57 -13.94
N SER A 149 -2.88 -1.63 -13.31
CA SER A 149 -2.66 -1.04 -11.98
C SER A 149 -2.83 0.48 -12.02
N GLY A 150 -3.69 0.98 -11.13
CA GLY A 150 -3.89 2.42 -10.97
C GLY A 150 -2.65 3.13 -10.44
N LEU A 151 -1.81 2.45 -9.62
CA LEU A 151 -0.55 2.99 -9.17
C LEU A 151 0.40 3.25 -10.36
N SER A 152 0.58 2.26 -11.23
CA SER A 152 1.45 2.40 -12.40
C SER A 152 1.00 3.55 -13.31
N GLU A 153 -0.31 3.66 -13.54
CA GLU A 153 -0.88 4.75 -14.32
C GLU A 153 -0.72 6.11 -13.62
N ALA A 154 -0.94 6.18 -12.30
CA ALA A 154 -0.79 7.40 -11.53
C ALA A 154 0.67 7.91 -11.53
N LEU A 155 1.65 7.01 -11.48
CA LEU A 155 3.08 7.37 -11.57
C LEU A 155 3.41 8.04 -12.92
N GLU A 156 2.76 7.61 -14.00
CA GLU A 156 2.97 8.19 -15.34
C GLU A 156 2.27 9.55 -15.49
N ILE A 157 0.97 9.63 -15.15
CA ILE A 157 0.16 10.83 -15.46
C ILE A 157 0.35 11.97 -14.44
N LEU A 158 0.85 11.68 -13.24
CA LEU A 158 1.04 12.68 -12.18
C LEU A 158 2.50 13.16 -12.08
N ASP A 159 3.38 12.66 -12.95
CA ASP A 159 4.75 13.16 -13.00
C ASP A 159 4.76 14.65 -13.39
N GLY A 160 5.60 15.42 -12.71
CA GLY A 160 5.68 16.88 -12.90
C GLY A 160 4.52 17.70 -12.30
N VAL A 161 3.49 17.07 -11.73
CA VAL A 161 2.39 17.82 -11.10
C VAL A 161 2.90 18.48 -9.81
N LYS A 162 2.75 19.82 -9.73
CA LYS A 162 3.18 20.59 -8.56
C LYS A 162 2.50 20.11 -7.28
N GLY A 163 3.28 19.85 -6.24
CA GLY A 163 2.78 19.35 -4.96
C GLY A 163 2.82 17.82 -4.83
N ILE A 164 3.14 17.10 -5.89
CA ILE A 164 3.33 15.64 -5.87
C ILE A 164 4.82 15.31 -5.85
N GLY A 165 5.21 14.30 -5.10
CA GLY A 165 6.56 13.77 -5.02
C GLY A 165 6.60 12.28 -5.24
N PHE A 166 7.70 11.82 -5.82
CA PHE A 166 7.96 10.41 -6.07
C PHE A 166 9.24 10.00 -5.36
N ILE A 167 9.21 8.88 -4.68
CA ILE A 167 10.35 8.23 -4.03
C ILE A 167 10.41 6.81 -4.58
N HIS A 168 11.53 6.46 -5.18
CA HIS A 168 11.82 5.10 -5.62
C HIS A 168 12.88 4.54 -4.68
N MET A 169 12.57 3.40 -4.07
CA MET A 169 13.51 2.68 -3.23
C MET A 169 14.04 1.47 -4.00
N ASP A 170 15.33 1.28 -3.94
CA ASP A 170 16.06 0.25 -4.68
C ASP A 170 16.22 -1.05 -3.88
N LYS A 171 16.78 -2.08 -4.52
CA LYS A 171 17.13 -3.35 -3.86
C LYS A 171 18.07 -3.16 -2.65
N LYS A 172 18.86 -2.09 -2.63
CA LYS A 172 19.76 -1.74 -1.52
C LYS A 172 19.02 -1.34 -0.24
N ASP A 173 17.79 -0.85 -0.39
CA ASP A 173 16.93 -0.43 0.72
C ASP A 173 16.16 -1.61 1.35
N ILE A 174 16.29 -2.81 0.76
CA ILE A 174 15.60 -4.00 1.24
C ILE A 174 16.35 -4.59 2.42
N VAL A 175 15.76 -4.53 3.61
CA VAL A 175 16.27 -5.18 4.82
C VAL A 175 15.51 -6.49 5.03
N ARG A 176 16.17 -7.61 4.72
CA ARG A 176 15.58 -8.95 4.88
C ARG A 176 16.55 -9.89 5.58
N HIS A 177 15.99 -10.89 6.27
CA HIS A 177 16.80 -11.99 6.76
C HIS A 177 17.53 -12.67 5.58
N LYS A 178 18.82 -13.00 5.75
CA LYS A 178 19.67 -13.56 4.69
C LYS A 178 19.07 -14.82 4.01
N LEU A 179 18.36 -15.65 4.78
CA LEU A 179 17.69 -16.83 4.24
C LEU A 179 16.52 -16.44 3.32
N VAL A 180 15.73 -15.43 3.70
CA VAL A 180 14.60 -14.95 2.87
C VAL A 180 15.11 -14.43 1.53
N SER A 181 16.22 -13.66 1.52
CA SER A 181 16.83 -13.21 0.27
C SER A 181 17.23 -14.39 -0.63
N ARG A 182 17.86 -15.43 -0.06
CA ARG A 182 18.24 -16.64 -0.81
C ARG A 182 17.03 -17.41 -1.37
N ILE A 183 15.94 -17.46 -0.61
CA ILE A 183 14.70 -18.10 -1.05
C ILE A 183 14.12 -17.34 -2.26
N VAL A 184 13.99 -16.02 -2.17
CA VAL A 184 13.49 -15.18 -3.26
C VAL A 184 14.36 -15.34 -4.51
N ASP A 185 15.68 -15.25 -4.37
CA ASP A 185 16.60 -15.42 -5.49
C ASP A 185 16.46 -16.79 -6.18
N ALA A 186 16.19 -17.87 -5.41
CA ALA A 186 15.98 -19.19 -5.96
C ALA A 186 14.69 -19.27 -6.78
N TYR A 187 13.58 -18.72 -6.28
CA TYR A 187 12.32 -18.67 -7.01
C TYR A 187 12.40 -17.80 -8.26
N ASP A 188 13.04 -16.64 -8.19
CA ASP A 188 13.25 -15.75 -9.34
C ASP A 188 14.07 -16.41 -10.46
N LYS A 189 15.12 -17.18 -10.10
CA LYS A 189 15.90 -17.95 -11.06
C LYS A 189 15.07 -19.02 -11.74
N HIS A 190 14.28 -19.75 -10.98
CA HIS A 190 13.41 -20.80 -11.52
C HIS A 190 12.34 -20.24 -12.47
N SER A 191 11.70 -19.13 -12.11
CA SER A 191 10.70 -18.48 -12.96
C SER A 191 11.29 -18.03 -14.29
N LYS A 192 12.48 -17.42 -14.29
CA LYS A 192 13.19 -17.02 -15.51
C LYS A 192 13.54 -18.21 -16.40
N GLN A 193 13.92 -19.34 -15.82
CA GLN A 193 14.20 -20.55 -16.59
C GLN A 193 12.95 -21.11 -17.27
N LEU A 194 11.80 -21.09 -16.57
CA LEU A 194 10.53 -21.53 -17.14
C LEU A 194 10.07 -20.61 -18.30
N ASP A 195 10.26 -19.32 -18.18
CA ASP A 195 9.90 -18.38 -19.23
C ASP A 195 10.80 -18.56 -20.47
N GLN A 196 12.11 -18.72 -20.29
CA GLN A 196 13.02 -19.05 -21.38
C GLN A 196 12.65 -20.34 -22.11
N GLN A 197 12.29 -21.38 -21.37
CA GLN A 197 11.86 -22.67 -21.97
C GLN A 197 10.55 -22.54 -22.75
N LYS A 198 9.62 -21.67 -22.32
CA LYS A 198 8.38 -21.38 -23.08
C LYS A 198 8.66 -20.66 -24.37
N ASP A 199 9.53 -19.65 -24.33
CA ASP A 199 9.92 -18.87 -25.52
C ASP A 199 10.65 -19.75 -26.54
N GLU A 200 11.54 -20.63 -26.11
CA GLU A 200 12.23 -21.58 -26.98
C GLU A 200 11.26 -22.59 -27.63
N LYS A 201 10.28 -23.10 -26.87
CA LYS A 201 9.25 -24.01 -27.41
C LYS A 201 8.31 -23.29 -28.41
N GLN A 202 7.98 -22.04 -28.18
CA GLN A 202 7.18 -21.25 -29.14
C GLN A 202 7.96 -21.00 -30.44
N LYS A 203 9.26 -20.70 -30.36
CA LYS A 203 10.12 -20.49 -31.55
C LYS A 203 10.40 -21.79 -32.32
N ALA A 204 10.37 -22.94 -31.68
CA ALA A 204 10.57 -24.24 -32.32
C ALA A 204 9.31 -24.77 -33.04
N ASN A 205 8.12 -24.22 -32.71
CA ASN A 205 6.84 -24.60 -33.30
C ASN A 205 6.34 -23.61 -34.39
N THR A 206 7.15 -22.62 -34.76
CA THR A 206 6.90 -21.67 -35.84
C THR A 206 7.88 -21.91 -36.97
#